data_3b89808aa776904210661e8401f08986
#
_entry.id   3b89808aa776904210661e8401f08986
#
_cell.length_a   1.000
_cell.length_b   1.000
_cell.length_c   1.000
_cell.angle_alpha   90.00
_cell.angle_beta   90.00
_cell.angle_gamma   90.00
#
_symmetry.space_group_name_H-M   'P 1'
#
loop_
_entity.id
_entity.type
_entity.pdbx_description
1 polymer ?
#
loop_
_entity_poly.entity_id
_entity_poly.type
_entity_poly.pdbx_seq_one_letter_code
_entity_poly.pdbx_strand_id
1 'polypeptide(L)'
;MRKLFVKKHKGQGDLIASFFVILALTLFVFFFINTIGDVNTRIKLDQIGRKYILRMETSGQLTNEEKEAIRQECMTIPSVKEATNGDANNILVTFNGDDQQRGYAKTITLEIVCPAYVTSYTEGENVVGSIRRNKLINYTIRKQSTAKY
;
A
#
# COMPACT_ATOMS: atom_id res chain seq x y z
N MET A 1 -36.02 8.03 -53.22
CA MET A 1 -34.98 8.87 -52.56
C MET A 1 -34.95 8.78 -51.02
N ARG A 2 -35.39 7.70 -50.40
CA ARG A 2 -35.43 7.61 -48.90
C ARG A 2 -34.29 6.72 -48.28
N LYS A 3 -33.49 6.04 -49.07
CA LYS A 3 -32.48 5.10 -48.55
C LYS A 3 -31.06 5.67 -48.30
N LEU A 4 -30.79 6.89 -48.77
CA LEU A 4 -29.43 7.48 -48.65
C LEU A 4 -29.21 8.22 -47.33
N PHE A 5 -30.27 8.67 -46.64
CA PHE A 5 -30.15 9.41 -45.37
C PHE A 5 -29.90 8.51 -44.15
N VAL A 6 -30.33 7.25 -44.19
CA VAL A 6 -30.19 6.32 -43.06
C VAL A 6 -28.76 5.82 -42.87
N LYS A 7 -27.94 5.78 -43.93
CA LYS A 7 -26.54 5.33 -43.84
C LYS A 7 -25.59 6.35 -43.22
N LYS A 8 -25.89 7.64 -43.29
CA LYS A 8 -25.03 8.71 -42.78
C LYS A 8 -25.09 8.82 -41.23
N HIS A 9 -26.20 8.46 -40.62
CA HIS A 9 -26.35 8.51 -39.15
C HIS A 9 -25.75 7.33 -38.41
N LYS A 10 -25.60 6.14 -39.04
CA LYS A 10 -24.99 5.00 -38.40
C LYS A 10 -23.49 5.21 -38.13
N GLY A 11 -22.73 5.75 -39.05
CA GLY A 11 -21.32 6.01 -38.89
C GLY A 11 -20.94 7.03 -37.81
N GLN A 12 -21.78 8.04 -37.59
CA GLN A 12 -21.56 9.03 -36.54
C GLN A 12 -21.87 8.46 -35.15
N GLY A 13 -22.91 7.64 -35.02
CA GLY A 13 -23.24 6.96 -33.78
C GLY A 13 -22.10 6.01 -33.32
N ASP A 14 -21.52 5.27 -34.25
CA ASP A 14 -20.43 4.33 -33.97
C ASP A 14 -19.14 5.05 -33.55
N LEU A 15 -18.83 6.20 -34.11
CA LEU A 15 -17.69 7.04 -33.72
C LEU A 15 -17.88 7.60 -32.30
N ILE A 16 -19.06 8.09 -31.98
CA ILE A 16 -19.37 8.60 -30.64
C ILE A 16 -19.31 7.45 -29.60
N ALA A 17 -19.89 6.31 -29.91
CA ALA A 17 -19.83 5.14 -29.06
C ALA A 17 -18.39 4.68 -28.80
N SER A 18 -17.56 4.62 -29.86
CA SER A 18 -16.13 4.27 -29.74
C SER A 18 -15.37 5.25 -28.86
N PHE A 19 -15.65 6.54 -28.96
CA PHE A 19 -15.05 7.57 -28.12
C PHE A 19 -15.38 7.34 -26.63
N PHE A 20 -16.64 7.06 -26.29
CA PHE A 20 -17.03 6.77 -24.91
C PHE A 20 -16.39 5.49 -24.37
N VAL A 21 -16.25 4.45 -25.18
CA VAL A 21 -15.57 3.21 -24.78
C VAL A 21 -14.10 3.47 -24.48
N ILE A 22 -13.41 4.21 -25.34
CA ILE A 22 -11.99 4.56 -25.12
C ILE A 22 -11.84 5.40 -23.84
N LEU A 23 -12.72 6.39 -23.64
CA LEU A 23 -12.71 7.23 -22.44
C LEU A 23 -12.93 6.39 -21.17
N ALA A 24 -13.90 5.48 -21.18
CA ALA A 24 -14.20 4.60 -20.05
C ALA A 24 -13.01 3.66 -19.74
N LEU A 25 -12.39 3.06 -20.77
CA LEU A 25 -11.20 2.23 -20.61
C LEU A 25 -10.02 3.03 -20.03
N THR A 26 -9.80 4.24 -20.51
CA THR A 26 -8.73 5.12 -20.00
C THR A 26 -8.93 5.44 -18.53
N LEU A 27 -10.13 5.79 -18.12
CA LEU A 27 -10.49 6.04 -16.73
C LEU A 27 -10.31 4.78 -15.86
N PHE A 28 -10.72 3.62 -16.37
CA PHE A 28 -10.57 2.35 -15.68
C PHE A 28 -9.10 2.00 -15.43
N VAL A 29 -8.26 2.12 -16.46
CA VAL A 29 -6.80 1.87 -16.35
C VAL A 29 -6.16 2.84 -15.37
N PHE A 30 -6.51 4.12 -15.44
CA PHE A 30 -6.00 5.13 -14.51
C PHE A 30 -6.36 4.81 -13.04
N PHE A 31 -7.62 4.40 -12.80
CA PHE A 31 -8.07 4.00 -11.46
C PHE A 31 -7.32 2.76 -10.96
N PHE A 32 -7.12 1.79 -11.85
CA PHE A 32 -6.43 0.54 -11.54
C PHE A 32 -4.96 0.76 -11.16
N ILE A 33 -4.23 1.60 -11.90
CA ILE A 33 -2.83 1.93 -11.62
C ILE A 33 -2.68 2.56 -10.23
N ASN A 34 -3.56 3.47 -9.84
CA ASN A 34 -3.51 4.11 -8.53
C ASN A 34 -3.76 3.11 -7.40
N THR A 35 -4.70 2.19 -7.56
CA THR A 35 -5.01 1.15 -6.56
C THR A 35 -3.85 0.16 -6.37
N ILE A 36 -3.13 -0.20 -7.44
CA ILE A 36 -1.97 -1.10 -7.36
C ILE A 36 -0.87 -0.52 -6.47
N GLY A 37 -0.64 0.78 -6.50
CA GLY A 37 0.39 1.43 -5.67
C GLY A 37 0.17 1.17 -4.18
N ASP A 38 -1.04 1.34 -3.70
CA ASP A 38 -1.39 1.15 -2.29
C ASP A 38 -1.32 -0.32 -1.86
N VAL A 39 -1.82 -1.22 -2.72
CA VAL A 39 -1.73 -2.68 -2.49
C VAL A 39 -0.27 -3.13 -2.43
N ASN A 40 0.58 -2.65 -3.32
CA ASN A 40 2.00 -2.99 -3.36
C ASN A 40 2.74 -2.52 -2.10
N THR A 41 2.44 -1.32 -1.60
CA THR A 41 2.97 -0.81 -0.33
C THR A 41 2.62 -1.76 0.82
N ARG A 42 1.37 -2.16 0.93
CA ARG A 42 0.91 -3.08 1.97
C ARG A 42 1.57 -4.46 1.88
N ILE A 43 1.70 -5.00 0.67
CA ILE A 43 2.35 -6.30 0.44
C ILE A 43 3.82 -6.24 0.85
N LYS A 44 4.55 -5.20 0.46
CA LYS A 44 5.96 -5.04 0.84
C LYS A 44 6.15 -4.94 2.35
N LEU A 45 5.34 -4.15 3.03
CA LEU A 45 5.38 -4.05 4.48
C LEU A 45 5.06 -5.39 5.16
N ASP A 46 4.08 -6.14 4.64
CA ASP A 46 3.76 -7.48 5.14
C ASP A 46 4.91 -8.47 4.96
N GLN A 47 5.62 -8.41 3.82
CA GLN A 47 6.81 -9.23 3.55
C GLN A 47 7.95 -8.90 4.52
N ILE A 48 8.19 -7.62 4.81
CA ILE A 48 9.16 -7.19 5.82
C ILE A 48 8.79 -7.79 7.18
N GLY A 49 7.54 -7.65 7.62
CA GLY A 49 7.07 -8.22 8.87
C GLY A 49 7.25 -9.74 8.95
N ARG A 50 6.96 -10.47 7.87
CA ARG A 50 7.17 -11.93 7.79
C ARG A 50 8.64 -12.31 7.86
N LYS A 51 9.49 -11.61 7.15
CA LYS A 51 10.94 -11.85 7.11
C LYS A 51 11.55 -11.76 8.51
N TYR A 52 11.20 -10.72 9.25
CA TYR A 52 11.78 -10.49 10.57
C TYR A 52 11.15 -11.36 11.66
N ILE A 53 9.85 -11.64 11.63
CA ILE A 53 9.25 -12.57 12.60
C ILE A 53 9.86 -13.98 12.48
N LEU A 54 10.18 -14.44 11.27
CA LEU A 54 10.85 -15.74 11.05
C LEU A 54 12.27 -15.75 11.63
N ARG A 55 13.01 -14.65 11.56
CA ARG A 55 14.32 -14.53 12.21
C ARG A 55 14.19 -14.56 13.73
N MET A 56 13.20 -13.85 14.25
CA MET A 56 12.93 -13.83 15.68
C MET A 56 12.46 -15.19 16.22
N GLU A 57 11.86 -16.07 15.41
CA GLU A 57 11.55 -17.44 15.81
C GLU A 57 12.80 -18.21 16.25
N THR A 58 13.93 -17.93 15.64
CA THR A 58 15.20 -18.60 15.92
C THR A 58 16.05 -17.90 16.97
N SER A 59 15.97 -16.58 17.09
CA SER A 59 16.75 -15.80 18.06
C SER A 59 15.97 -15.48 19.35
N GLY A 60 14.63 -15.48 19.28
CA GLY A 60 13.70 -15.12 20.34
C GLY A 60 13.75 -13.69 20.83
N GLN A 61 14.52 -12.87 20.18
CA GLN A 61 14.68 -11.46 20.51
C GLN A 61 14.72 -10.61 19.26
N LEU A 62 14.53 -9.33 19.44
CA LEU A 62 14.71 -8.31 18.41
C LEU A 62 15.82 -7.36 18.87
N THR A 63 16.97 -7.44 18.25
CA THR A 63 18.11 -6.57 18.56
C THR A 63 17.87 -5.14 18.06
N ASN A 64 18.57 -4.17 18.63
CA ASN A 64 18.49 -2.79 18.15
C ASN A 64 18.98 -2.63 16.70
N GLU A 65 19.96 -3.44 16.30
CA GLU A 65 20.43 -3.49 14.91
C GLU A 65 19.34 -3.99 13.96
N GLU A 66 18.58 -5.00 14.37
CA GLU A 66 17.46 -5.50 13.58
C GLU A 66 16.29 -4.52 13.54
N LYS A 67 16.00 -3.80 14.63
CA LYS A 67 15.00 -2.72 14.62
C LYS A 67 15.39 -1.65 13.60
N GLU A 68 16.65 -1.24 13.58
CA GLU A 68 17.12 -0.27 12.62
C GLU A 68 17.10 -0.82 11.17
N ALA A 69 17.48 -2.08 10.97
CA ALA A 69 17.38 -2.72 9.67
C ALA A 69 15.94 -2.79 9.15
N ILE A 70 14.95 -3.05 10.02
CA ILE A 70 13.51 -2.98 9.67
C ILE A 70 13.15 -1.57 9.21
N ARG A 71 13.54 -0.54 9.96
CA ARG A 71 13.26 0.86 9.61
C ARG A 71 13.84 1.22 8.25
N GLN A 72 15.11 0.88 8.02
CA GLN A 72 15.78 1.14 6.75
C GLN A 72 15.11 0.37 5.58
N GLU A 73 14.70 -0.86 5.80
CA GLU A 73 13.99 -1.65 4.78
C GLU A 73 12.60 -1.05 4.47
N CYS A 74 11.86 -0.57 5.47
CA CYS A 74 10.61 0.17 5.26
C CYS A 74 10.83 1.46 4.47
N MET A 75 11.95 2.15 4.67
CA MET A 75 12.32 3.35 3.93
C MET A 75 12.62 3.12 2.45
N THR A 76 12.81 1.87 2.02
CA THR A 76 12.91 1.55 0.57
C THR A 76 11.59 1.70 -0.16
N ILE A 77 10.47 1.79 0.57
CA ILE A 77 9.13 1.95 0.01
C ILE A 77 8.87 3.46 -0.22
N PRO A 78 8.66 3.90 -1.47
CA PRO A 78 8.57 5.33 -1.79
C PRO A 78 7.50 6.08 -0.99
N SER A 79 6.30 5.49 -0.83
CA SER A 79 5.19 6.11 -0.08
C SER A 79 5.48 6.25 1.42
N VAL A 80 6.29 5.37 2.01
CA VAL A 80 6.75 5.45 3.40
C VAL A 80 7.84 6.50 3.52
N LYS A 81 8.83 6.49 2.62
CA LYS A 81 9.92 7.46 2.60
C LYS A 81 9.41 8.90 2.49
N GLU A 82 8.43 9.13 1.62
CA GLU A 82 7.80 10.44 1.46
C GLU A 82 7.01 10.85 2.73
N ALA A 83 6.25 9.92 3.31
CA ALA A 83 5.43 10.19 4.51
C ALA A 83 6.27 10.45 5.76
N THR A 84 7.47 9.86 5.85
CA THR A 84 8.41 10.06 6.96
C THR A 84 9.35 11.26 6.76
N ASN A 85 9.27 11.94 5.62
CA ASN A 85 10.24 12.98 5.19
C ASN A 85 11.70 12.48 5.21
N GLY A 86 11.90 11.19 4.96
CA GLY A 86 13.22 10.57 4.98
C GLY A 86 13.76 10.23 6.38
N ASP A 87 12.99 10.44 7.45
CA ASP A 87 13.41 10.10 8.81
C ASP A 87 12.86 8.72 9.23
N ALA A 88 13.78 7.76 9.39
CA ALA A 88 13.46 6.39 9.78
C ALA A 88 12.91 6.29 11.23
N ASN A 89 13.19 7.28 12.09
CA ASN A 89 12.70 7.29 13.46
C ASN A 89 11.18 7.45 13.56
N ASN A 90 10.53 7.95 12.51
CA ASN A 90 9.08 8.02 12.42
C ASN A 90 8.41 6.64 12.21
N ILE A 91 9.20 5.58 12.02
CA ILE A 91 8.73 4.20 11.92
C ILE A 91 8.88 3.55 13.30
N LEU A 92 7.75 3.20 13.91
CA LEU A 92 7.75 2.53 15.20
C LEU A 92 7.85 1.01 15.02
N VAL A 93 8.87 0.41 15.62
CA VAL A 93 9.08 -1.04 15.63
C VAL A 93 9.07 -1.50 17.08
N THR A 94 8.08 -2.30 17.44
CA THR A 94 7.92 -2.83 18.78
C THR A 94 7.91 -4.35 18.79
N PHE A 95 8.44 -4.91 19.86
CA PHE A 95 8.46 -6.34 20.13
C PHE A 95 7.77 -6.60 21.46
N ASN A 96 7.01 -7.70 21.57
CA ASN A 96 6.24 -7.96 22.77
C ASN A 96 7.15 -8.23 23.98
N GLY A 97 7.14 -7.30 24.89
CA GLY A 97 7.65 -7.48 26.23
C GLY A 97 9.14 -7.42 26.33
N ASP A 98 9.66 -6.24 26.16
CA ASP A 98 11.04 -5.87 26.45
C ASP A 98 12.10 -6.58 25.57
N ASP A 99 13.26 -5.98 25.44
CA ASP A 99 14.40 -6.48 24.68
C ASP A 99 15.01 -7.79 25.24
N GLN A 100 14.21 -8.56 25.98
CA GLN A 100 14.63 -9.83 26.59
C GLN A 100 14.34 -11.00 25.65
N GLN A 101 15.31 -11.88 25.56
CA GLN A 101 15.19 -13.14 24.83
C GLN A 101 14.03 -13.97 25.38
N ARG A 102 13.11 -14.37 24.51
CA ARG A 102 11.99 -15.23 24.86
C ARG A 102 12.41 -16.68 24.82
N GLY A 103 12.10 -17.43 25.86
CA GLY A 103 12.40 -18.85 25.93
C GLY A 103 11.54 -19.69 24.98
N TYR A 104 11.95 -20.95 24.79
CA TYR A 104 11.27 -21.92 23.93
C TYR A 104 9.76 -21.95 24.13
N ALA A 105 9.01 -22.07 23.03
CA ALA A 105 7.54 -22.13 22.97
C ALA A 105 6.82 -20.86 23.49
N LYS A 106 7.52 -19.75 23.76
CA LYS A 106 6.88 -18.49 24.11
C LYS A 106 6.41 -17.76 22.86
N THR A 107 5.24 -17.12 22.97
CA THR A 107 4.70 -16.32 21.88
C THR A 107 5.56 -15.07 21.71
N ILE A 108 5.94 -14.82 20.46
CA ILE A 108 6.62 -13.60 20.02
C ILE A 108 5.68 -12.79 19.14
N THR A 109 5.69 -11.49 19.30
CA THR A 109 4.88 -10.58 18.50
C THR A 109 5.75 -9.42 18.03
N LEU A 110 5.77 -9.21 16.71
CA LEU A 110 6.39 -8.06 16.07
C LEU A 110 5.29 -7.11 15.60
N GLU A 111 5.37 -5.85 15.98
CA GLU A 111 4.49 -4.82 15.49
C GLU A 111 5.32 -3.70 14.84
N ILE A 112 4.97 -3.36 13.61
CA ILE A 112 5.60 -2.32 12.82
C ILE A 112 4.53 -1.32 12.45
N VAL A 113 4.68 -0.06 12.86
CA VAL A 113 3.79 1.03 12.49
C VAL A 113 4.53 1.96 11.55
N CYS A 114 4.08 2.00 10.30
CA CYS A 114 4.68 2.79 9.23
C CYS A 114 3.68 3.83 8.74
N PRO A 115 3.98 5.13 8.84
CA PRO A 115 3.24 6.14 8.10
C PRO A 115 3.50 5.98 6.60
N ALA A 116 2.46 6.08 5.79
CA ALA A 116 2.57 6.08 4.35
C ALA A 116 1.47 6.94 3.72
N TYR A 117 1.76 7.50 2.54
CA TYR A 117 0.74 8.19 1.77
C TYR A 117 -0.06 7.19 0.93
N VAL A 118 -1.37 7.33 1.00
CA VAL A 118 -2.36 6.57 0.22
C VAL A 118 -3.14 7.53 -0.65
N THR A 119 -3.42 7.13 -1.86
CA THR A 119 -4.28 7.89 -2.75
C THR A 119 -5.72 7.81 -2.25
N SER A 120 -6.25 8.90 -1.75
CA SER A 120 -7.66 9.01 -1.34
C SER A 120 -8.42 9.86 -2.35
N TYR A 121 -9.58 9.38 -2.77
CA TYR A 121 -10.54 10.15 -3.55
C TYR A 121 -11.58 10.70 -2.56
N THR A 122 -11.56 11.98 -2.32
CA THR A 122 -12.65 12.68 -1.61
C THR A 122 -13.69 13.11 -2.62
N GLU A 123 -14.94 12.71 -2.41
CA GLU A 123 -16.07 13.32 -3.11
C GLU A 123 -16.09 14.81 -2.76
N GLY A 124 -15.74 15.65 -3.72
CA GLY A 124 -15.98 17.09 -3.62
C GLY A 124 -17.44 17.35 -3.93
N GLU A 125 -18.04 18.30 -3.27
CA GLU A 125 -19.42 18.76 -3.51
C GLU A 125 -19.73 19.22 -4.95
N ASN A 126 -18.74 19.26 -5.83
CA ASN A 126 -18.88 19.62 -7.23
C ASN A 126 -18.43 18.45 -8.12
N VAL A 127 -19.34 17.99 -8.95
CA VAL A 127 -19.32 16.84 -9.84
C VAL A 127 -18.14 16.76 -10.86
N VAL A 128 -17.18 17.66 -10.85
CA VAL A 128 -16.12 17.77 -11.86
C VAL A 128 -14.70 17.73 -11.28
N GLY A 129 -14.51 17.21 -10.07
CA GLY A 129 -13.16 17.18 -9.54
C GLY A 129 -12.98 16.25 -8.36
N SER A 130 -12.82 14.95 -8.62
CA SER A 130 -12.15 14.09 -7.64
C SER A 130 -10.70 14.56 -7.51
N ILE A 131 -10.45 15.45 -6.55
CA ILE A 131 -9.10 15.92 -6.26
C ILE A 131 -8.37 14.75 -5.63
N ARG A 132 -7.35 14.24 -6.32
CA ARG A 132 -6.40 13.28 -5.79
C ARG A 132 -5.72 13.92 -4.58
N ARG A 133 -6.04 13.45 -3.38
CA ARG A 133 -5.34 13.84 -2.16
C ARG A 133 -4.55 12.66 -1.65
N ASN A 134 -3.27 12.86 -1.43
CA ASN A 134 -2.46 11.93 -0.69
C ASN A 134 -2.88 12.04 0.78
N LYS A 135 -3.52 11.01 1.30
CA LYS A 135 -3.89 10.91 2.71
C LYS A 135 -2.80 10.16 3.46
N LEU A 136 -2.29 10.77 4.51
CA LEU A 136 -1.37 10.08 5.43
C LEU A 136 -2.17 9.08 6.26
N ILE A 137 -1.75 7.83 6.24
CA ILE A 137 -2.28 6.76 7.09
C ILE A 137 -1.13 6.00 7.75
N ASN A 138 -1.39 5.44 8.92
CA ASN A 138 -0.45 4.55 9.60
C ASN A 138 -0.81 3.10 9.27
N TYR A 139 0.06 2.42 8.54
CA TYR A 139 -0.02 0.98 8.37
C TYR A 139 0.52 0.28 9.60
N THR A 140 -0.32 -0.48 10.28
CA THR A 140 0.09 -1.33 11.40
C THR A 140 0.16 -2.77 10.92
N ILE A 141 1.37 -3.33 10.95
CA ILE A 141 1.63 -4.72 10.62
C ILE A 141 1.97 -5.44 11.91
N ARG A 142 1.11 -6.37 12.30
CA ARG A 142 1.31 -7.21 13.46
C ARG A 142 1.53 -8.66 13.02
N LYS A 143 2.67 -9.23 13.40
CA LYS A 143 3.00 -10.64 13.17
C LYS A 143 3.21 -11.33 14.48
N GLN A 144 2.76 -12.57 14.56
CA GLN A 144 2.84 -13.38 15.76
C GLN A 144 3.37 -14.76 15.40
N SER A 145 4.27 -15.27 16.23
CA SER A 145 4.84 -16.61 16.09
C SER A 145 5.26 -17.16 17.43
N THR A 146 5.94 -18.29 17.44
CA THR A 146 6.43 -18.96 18.63
C THR A 146 7.93 -19.13 18.54
N ALA A 147 8.67 -18.82 19.61
CA ALA A 147 10.09 -19.01 19.70
C ALA A 147 10.44 -20.51 19.65
N LYS A 148 11.46 -20.88 18.87
CA LYS A 148 11.81 -22.30 18.56
C LYS A 148 13.18 -22.74 19.07
N TYR A 149 13.84 -21.97 19.93
CA TYR A 149 15.15 -22.33 20.49
C TYR A 149 15.06 -22.64 21.99
#